data_e755554ca73a405200c51b0ceac1bb5e
#
_entry.id   e755554ca73a405200c51b0ceac1bb5e
#
_cell.length_a   1.000
_cell.length_b   1.000
_cell.length_c   1.000
_cell.angle_alpha   90.00
_cell.angle_beta   90.00
_cell.angle_gamma   90.00
#
_symmetry.space_group_name_H-M   'P 1'
#
loop_
_entity.id
_entity.type
_entity.pdbx_description
1 polymer ?
#
loop_
_entity_poly.entity_id
_entity_poly.type
_entity_poly.pdbx_seq_one_letter_code
_entity_poly.pdbx_strand_id
1 'polypeptide(L)'
;TLSEEYQALTDIGEDALVLCDKCDYAVNMEVAGHKCIEDNEELRDLEMVETPNQESIEDVCNYLNIPAKKSVKALLMNVDGELIIFFVRGDREFSESKACKLFGVKEIGFADDALISTSNAVPGFTGPINLNCKVVVDEEVLGMKNFCCGANKEGYHYINANVRDIKYDIVADISNVLEGDICPHCGGNLYLKKGIEVGNLFKLGTKYAEKLGLTYLDENNKEQVVTMGSYGIGVGRIMAAVVEQNNDEHGIIFPEAIAPYKVDIVIVNMKDEAQVELANKLYDDLTKAGVEVMLDDRDLRAGVKFKDADLVGIPYRVVVGRGASQGVVEFKERTKDEHIDINIDELMDKLTH
;
A
#
# COMPACT_ATOMS: atom_id res chain seq x y z
N THR A 1 9.31 11.99 13.98
CA THR A 1 10.38 11.48 13.11
C THR A 1 9.87 11.58 11.69
N LEU A 2 10.62 12.23 10.79
CA LEU A 2 10.31 12.22 9.36
C LEU A 2 10.78 10.88 8.79
N SER A 3 9.91 10.20 8.06
CA SER A 3 10.22 8.98 7.32
C SER A 3 9.88 9.16 5.84
N GLU A 4 10.59 8.43 5.01
CA GLU A 4 10.31 8.30 3.59
C GLU A 4 10.30 6.81 3.27
N GLU A 5 9.32 6.35 2.51
CA GLU A 5 9.14 4.94 2.16
C GLU A 5 9.30 4.76 0.67
N TYR A 6 9.90 3.65 0.27
CA TYR A 6 10.01 3.24 -1.12
C TYR A 6 9.03 2.09 -1.34
N GLN A 7 8.01 2.35 -2.14
CA GLN A 7 6.89 1.44 -2.36
C GLN A 7 6.92 0.89 -3.79
N ALA A 8 6.85 -0.43 -3.94
CA ALA A 8 6.59 -1.08 -5.21
C ALA A 8 5.09 -1.26 -5.39
N LEU A 9 4.52 -0.65 -6.44
CA LEU A 9 3.08 -0.75 -6.72
C LEU A 9 2.72 -2.16 -7.17
N THR A 10 1.70 -2.73 -6.53
CA THR A 10 1.18 -4.07 -6.83
C THR A 10 -0.23 -4.25 -6.25
N ASP A 11 -1.04 -5.10 -6.86
CA ASP A 11 -2.41 -5.32 -6.40
C ASP A 11 -2.50 -6.15 -5.10
N ILE A 12 -1.45 -6.89 -4.76
CA ILE A 12 -1.35 -7.70 -3.52
C ILE A 12 -0.64 -6.98 -2.37
N GLY A 13 -0.24 -5.71 -2.55
CA GLY A 13 0.44 -4.93 -1.52
C GLY A 13 -0.38 -4.78 -0.23
N GLU A 14 0.32 -4.67 0.89
CA GLU A 14 -0.29 -4.47 2.21
C GLU A 14 -0.64 -3.01 2.47
N ASP A 15 0.18 -2.08 1.95
CA ASP A 15 0.01 -0.65 2.17
C ASP A 15 -1.00 -0.03 1.21
N ALA A 16 -1.88 0.80 1.74
CA ALA A 16 -2.76 1.64 0.95
C ALA A 16 -2.07 2.96 0.61
N LEU A 17 -1.89 3.22 -0.67
CA LEU A 17 -1.20 4.40 -1.19
C LEU A 17 -2.19 5.33 -1.89
N VAL A 18 -1.98 6.63 -1.69
CA VAL A 18 -2.74 7.71 -2.33
C VAL A 18 -1.80 8.43 -3.29
N LEU A 19 -2.17 8.44 -4.57
CA LEU A 19 -1.39 9.07 -5.64
C LEU A 19 -2.24 10.11 -6.38
N CYS A 20 -1.57 11.09 -7.01
CA CYS A 20 -2.23 12.10 -7.84
C CYS A 20 -2.02 11.79 -9.33
N ASP A 21 -3.06 12.07 -10.15
CA ASP A 21 -3.02 11.91 -11.61
C ASP A 21 -2.23 13.03 -12.34
N LYS A 22 -1.84 14.12 -11.64
CA LYS A 22 -1.22 15.31 -12.26
C LYS A 22 0.10 15.76 -11.67
N CYS A 23 0.45 15.33 -10.45
CA CYS A 23 1.71 15.74 -9.82
C CYS A 23 2.32 14.56 -9.04
N ASP A 24 3.51 14.78 -8.47
CA ASP A 24 4.28 13.77 -7.72
C ASP A 24 3.75 13.50 -6.31
N TYR A 25 2.50 13.88 -6.00
CA TYR A 25 1.90 13.56 -4.73
C TYR A 25 1.68 12.04 -4.63
N ALA A 26 2.44 11.41 -3.76
CA ALA A 26 2.40 9.99 -3.48
C ALA A 26 2.70 9.78 -1.99
N VAL A 27 1.72 9.30 -1.23
CA VAL A 27 1.83 9.14 0.22
C VAL A 27 1.08 7.91 0.70
N ASN A 28 1.43 7.40 1.88
CA ASN A 28 0.65 6.38 2.56
C ASN A 28 -0.69 6.97 3.04
N MET A 29 -1.76 6.17 3.02
CA MET A 29 -3.11 6.56 3.45
C MET A 29 -3.13 7.19 4.84
N GLU A 30 -2.27 6.72 5.75
CA GLU A 30 -2.18 7.21 7.14
C GLU A 30 -1.85 8.70 7.28
N VAL A 31 -1.26 9.29 6.24
CA VAL A 31 -0.85 10.69 6.22
C VAL A 31 -1.42 11.47 5.04
N ALA A 32 -2.19 10.79 4.19
CA ALA A 32 -2.78 11.40 3.01
C ALA A 32 -3.83 12.44 3.38
N GLY A 33 -3.73 13.64 2.81
CA GLY A 33 -4.75 14.67 2.89
C GLY A 33 -5.42 14.90 1.53
N HIS A 34 -6.55 15.57 1.54
CA HIS A 34 -7.27 16.00 0.36
C HIS A 34 -7.73 17.45 0.50
N LYS A 35 -8.12 18.05 -0.60
CA LYS A 35 -8.68 19.42 -0.57
C LYS A 35 -10.17 19.33 -0.25
N CYS A 36 -10.57 19.94 0.86
CA CYS A 36 -11.98 20.07 1.23
C CYS A 36 -12.72 20.98 0.24
N ILE A 37 -13.95 20.61 -0.08
CA ILE A 37 -14.84 21.36 -0.98
C ILE A 37 -15.92 21.99 -0.15
N GLU A 38 -16.17 23.27 -0.36
CA GLU A 38 -17.28 23.99 0.26
C GLU A 38 -18.58 23.75 -0.52
N ASP A 39 -19.68 23.46 0.19
CA ASP A 39 -21.01 23.43 -0.38
C ASP A 39 -21.49 24.84 -0.72
N ASN A 40 -22.10 25.01 -1.88
CA ASN A 40 -22.63 26.31 -2.34
C ASN A 40 -24.14 26.46 -2.11
N GLU A 41 -24.76 25.59 -1.28
CA GLU A 41 -26.19 25.66 -0.97
C GLU A 41 -26.54 26.86 -0.07
N GLU A 42 -27.77 27.34 -0.17
CA GLU A 42 -28.33 28.27 0.78
C GLU A 42 -28.55 27.58 2.14
N LEU A 43 -28.25 28.27 3.23
CA LEU A 43 -28.43 27.74 4.58
C LEU A 43 -29.93 27.61 4.89
N ARG A 44 -30.28 26.46 5.44
CA ARG A 44 -31.61 26.16 5.96
C ARG A 44 -31.60 26.22 7.48
N ASP A 45 -32.76 26.27 8.08
CA ASP A 45 -32.88 26.21 9.53
C ASP A 45 -32.83 24.77 10.03
N LEU A 46 -32.17 24.59 11.18
CA LEU A 46 -32.04 23.32 11.86
C LEU A 46 -33.43 22.73 12.18
N GLU A 47 -33.62 21.48 11.86
CA GLU A 47 -34.87 20.75 12.13
C GLU A 47 -34.57 19.39 12.74
N MET A 48 -35.32 19.03 13.81
CA MET A 48 -35.25 17.70 14.41
C MET A 48 -36.35 16.82 13.81
N VAL A 49 -36.00 15.65 13.31
CA VAL A 49 -36.89 14.69 12.66
C VAL A 49 -36.87 13.34 13.36
N GLU A 50 -37.98 12.64 13.36
CA GLU A 50 -38.04 11.27 13.87
C GLU A 50 -37.43 10.29 12.86
N THR A 51 -36.58 9.41 13.36
CA THR A 51 -35.87 8.38 12.59
C THR A 51 -35.86 7.07 13.40
N PRO A 52 -37.01 6.47 13.62
CA PRO A 52 -37.15 5.32 14.52
C PRO A 52 -36.37 4.11 13.98
N ASN A 53 -35.52 3.51 14.84
CA ASN A 53 -34.70 2.35 14.54
C ASN A 53 -33.66 2.58 13.39
N GLN A 54 -33.28 3.83 13.12
CA GLN A 54 -32.25 4.17 12.15
C GLN A 54 -30.99 4.56 12.89
N GLU A 55 -30.02 3.64 13.03
CA GLU A 55 -28.80 3.86 13.81
C GLU A 55 -27.55 3.99 12.93
N SER A 56 -27.54 3.30 11.78
CA SER A 56 -26.42 3.36 10.85
C SER A 56 -26.57 4.53 9.87
N ILE A 57 -25.43 5.03 9.34
CA ILE A 57 -25.44 6.07 8.29
C ILE A 57 -26.27 5.62 7.08
N GLU A 58 -26.15 4.36 6.69
CA GLU A 58 -26.88 3.80 5.54
C GLU A 58 -28.39 3.85 5.79
N ASP A 59 -28.86 3.38 6.96
CA ASP A 59 -30.28 3.36 7.30
C ASP A 59 -30.86 4.78 7.37
N VAL A 60 -30.17 5.70 8.08
CA VAL A 60 -30.58 7.11 8.18
C VAL A 60 -30.64 7.78 6.81
N CYS A 61 -29.61 7.60 5.98
CA CYS A 61 -29.57 8.20 4.66
C CYS A 61 -30.65 7.66 3.73
N ASN A 62 -30.92 6.35 3.77
CA ASN A 62 -32.00 5.71 3.02
C ASN A 62 -33.36 6.20 3.50
N TYR A 63 -33.60 6.27 4.82
CA TYR A 63 -34.85 6.73 5.40
C TYR A 63 -35.16 8.19 5.04
N LEU A 64 -34.16 9.06 5.11
CA LEU A 64 -34.30 10.51 4.81
C LEU A 64 -34.13 10.82 3.32
N ASN A 65 -33.81 9.83 2.48
CA ASN A 65 -33.52 9.98 1.06
C ASN A 65 -32.44 11.03 0.75
N ILE A 66 -31.32 10.96 1.50
CA ILE A 66 -30.15 11.84 1.33
C ILE A 66 -28.91 11.01 1.01
N PRO A 67 -27.93 11.54 0.26
CA PRO A 67 -26.66 10.84 0.06
C PRO A 67 -25.80 10.85 1.33
N ALA A 68 -25.02 9.79 1.56
CA ALA A 68 -24.15 9.68 2.74
C ALA A 68 -23.18 10.87 2.93
N LYS A 69 -22.73 11.49 1.84
CA LYS A 69 -21.92 12.71 1.89
C LYS A 69 -22.63 13.93 2.48
N LYS A 70 -23.93 13.88 2.68
CA LYS A 70 -24.74 14.92 3.35
C LYS A 70 -25.06 14.55 4.80
N SER A 71 -24.43 13.55 5.35
CA SER A 71 -24.52 13.20 6.76
C SER A 71 -23.17 13.31 7.46
N VAL A 72 -23.21 13.41 8.78
CA VAL A 72 -22.03 13.44 9.67
C VAL A 72 -22.22 12.33 10.69
N LYS A 73 -21.23 11.45 10.83
CA LYS A 73 -21.22 10.35 11.79
C LYS A 73 -20.31 10.62 12.97
N ALA A 74 -20.68 10.08 14.12
CA ALA A 74 -19.96 10.17 15.37
C ALA A 74 -19.18 8.88 15.64
N LEU A 75 -17.93 9.03 16.13
CA LEU A 75 -17.16 7.93 16.70
C LEU A 75 -16.82 8.29 18.15
N LEU A 76 -17.35 7.48 19.05
CA LEU A 76 -17.18 7.65 20.50
C LEU A 76 -15.93 6.88 20.93
N MET A 77 -14.85 7.59 21.18
CA MET A 77 -13.53 6.98 21.38
C MET A 77 -13.00 7.27 22.78
N ASN A 78 -12.29 6.29 23.31
CA ASN A 78 -11.48 6.42 24.52
C ASN A 78 -10.05 6.80 24.12
N VAL A 79 -9.62 7.98 24.53
CA VAL A 79 -8.26 8.48 24.30
C VAL A 79 -7.62 8.69 25.68
N ASP A 80 -6.74 7.78 26.08
CA ASP A 80 -6.06 7.79 27.41
C ASP A 80 -7.02 7.95 28.60
N GLY A 81 -8.20 7.33 28.53
CA GLY A 81 -9.22 7.37 29.60
C GLY A 81 -10.19 8.54 29.53
N GLU A 82 -10.07 9.42 28.53
CA GLU A 82 -11.00 10.54 28.26
C GLU A 82 -11.94 10.18 27.09
N LEU A 83 -13.25 10.47 27.24
CA LEU A 83 -14.20 10.38 26.13
C LEU A 83 -13.97 11.53 25.17
N ILE A 84 -13.59 11.20 23.94
CA ILE A 84 -13.52 12.16 22.83
C ILE A 84 -14.42 11.67 21.71
N ILE A 85 -15.27 12.54 21.21
CA ILE A 85 -16.18 12.22 20.11
C ILE A 85 -15.67 12.88 18.83
N PHE A 86 -15.37 12.04 17.85
CA PHE A 86 -14.90 12.47 16.54
C PHE A 86 -16.07 12.48 15.56
N PHE A 87 -16.14 13.52 14.76
CA PHE A 87 -17.17 13.68 13.73
C PHE A 87 -16.52 13.75 12.35
N VAL A 88 -16.91 12.85 11.47
CA VAL A 88 -16.46 12.80 10.07
C VAL A 88 -17.67 12.77 9.14
N ARG A 89 -17.49 13.18 7.89
CA ARG A 89 -18.55 13.05 6.87
C ARG A 89 -19.00 11.58 6.74
N GLY A 90 -20.27 11.33 6.54
CA GLY A 90 -20.86 10.01 6.65
C GLY A 90 -20.31 8.94 5.68
N ASP A 91 -19.84 9.35 4.51
CA ASP A 91 -19.21 8.47 3.51
C ASP A 91 -17.69 8.28 3.73
N ARG A 92 -17.07 9.00 4.70
CA ARG A 92 -15.65 8.87 5.02
C ARG A 92 -15.39 7.77 6.04
N GLU A 93 -14.21 7.18 5.97
CA GLU A 93 -13.69 6.34 7.05
C GLU A 93 -12.83 7.19 7.99
N PHE A 94 -12.97 6.93 9.29
CA PHE A 94 -12.16 7.56 10.32
C PHE A 94 -10.73 7.01 10.25
N SER A 95 -9.76 7.90 10.35
CA SER A 95 -8.33 7.54 10.39
C SER A 95 -7.82 7.52 11.83
N GLU A 96 -7.70 6.33 12.40
CA GLU A 96 -7.17 6.13 13.75
C GLU A 96 -5.72 6.66 13.86
N SER A 97 -4.89 6.43 12.84
CA SER A 97 -3.50 6.89 12.82
C SER A 97 -3.37 8.41 12.86
N LYS A 98 -4.23 9.14 12.13
CA LYS A 98 -4.27 10.61 12.20
C LYS A 98 -4.74 11.10 13.57
N ALA A 99 -5.75 10.46 14.15
CA ALA A 99 -6.25 10.78 15.47
C ALA A 99 -5.23 10.47 16.57
N CYS A 100 -4.54 9.34 16.51
CA CYS A 100 -3.42 9.02 17.41
C CYS A 100 -2.30 10.07 17.35
N LYS A 101 -1.97 10.52 16.13
CA LYS A 101 -0.97 11.57 15.93
C LYS A 101 -1.44 12.93 16.50
N LEU A 102 -2.72 13.27 16.34
CA LEU A 102 -3.31 14.50 16.88
C LEU A 102 -3.17 14.58 18.40
N PHE A 103 -3.41 13.48 19.11
CA PHE A 103 -3.35 13.43 20.57
C PHE A 103 -1.98 12.99 21.12
N GLY A 104 -1.05 12.55 20.27
CA GLY A 104 0.26 12.05 20.67
C GLY A 104 0.21 10.71 21.42
N VAL A 105 -0.84 9.93 21.21
CA VAL A 105 -1.06 8.60 21.81
C VAL A 105 -0.67 7.49 20.86
N LYS A 106 -0.50 6.27 21.38
CA LYS A 106 -0.13 5.10 20.56
C LYS A 106 -1.33 4.40 19.95
N GLU A 107 -2.45 4.41 20.65
CA GLU A 107 -3.68 3.72 20.26
C GLU A 107 -4.90 4.51 20.77
N ILE A 108 -6.00 4.33 20.09
CA ILE A 108 -7.31 4.87 20.44
C ILE A 108 -8.30 3.70 20.34
N GLY A 109 -9.12 3.50 21.37
CA GLY A 109 -10.13 2.45 21.39
C GLY A 109 -11.54 3.02 21.40
N PHE A 110 -12.55 2.18 21.17
CA PHE A 110 -13.94 2.57 21.39
C PHE A 110 -14.19 2.82 22.88
N ALA A 111 -14.99 3.86 23.16
CA ALA A 111 -15.44 4.14 24.51
C ALA A 111 -16.43 3.07 25.00
N ASP A 112 -16.30 2.64 26.24
CA ASP A 112 -17.25 1.78 26.89
C ASP A 112 -18.47 2.53 27.42
N ASP A 113 -19.53 1.82 27.82
CA ASP A 113 -20.76 2.40 28.33
C ASP A 113 -20.54 3.27 29.57
N ALA A 114 -19.57 2.93 30.42
CA ALA A 114 -19.25 3.69 31.59
C ALA A 114 -18.68 5.07 31.23
N LEU A 115 -17.79 5.10 30.28
CA LEU A 115 -17.20 6.33 29.76
C LEU A 115 -18.23 7.17 28.99
N ILE A 116 -19.05 6.55 28.14
CA ILE A 116 -20.13 7.22 27.39
C ILE A 116 -21.15 7.86 28.34
N SER A 117 -21.49 7.20 29.46
CA SER A 117 -22.45 7.70 30.45
C SER A 117 -22.01 8.99 31.14
N THR A 118 -20.74 9.37 31.04
CA THR A 118 -20.24 10.67 31.55
C THR A 118 -20.65 11.85 30.67
N SER A 119 -21.20 11.57 29.48
CA SER A 119 -21.67 12.55 28.52
C SER A 119 -23.16 12.42 28.28
N ASN A 120 -23.71 13.35 27.48
CA ASN A 120 -25.08 13.25 26.97
C ASN A 120 -25.14 12.67 25.55
N ALA A 121 -24.09 11.95 25.14
CA ALA A 121 -24.08 11.22 23.86
C ALA A 121 -25.02 9.98 23.93
N VAL A 122 -25.66 9.68 22.82
CA VAL A 122 -26.53 8.53 22.67
C VAL A 122 -25.97 7.69 21.49
N PRO A 123 -25.38 6.51 21.73
CA PRO A 123 -24.88 5.65 20.68
C PRO A 123 -25.94 5.42 19.59
N GLY A 124 -25.53 5.48 18.32
CA GLY A 124 -26.43 5.43 17.17
C GLY A 124 -27.11 6.75 16.82
N PHE A 125 -27.23 7.70 17.78
CA PHE A 125 -27.94 8.97 17.60
C PHE A 125 -27.11 10.18 18.04
N THR A 126 -25.78 10.04 18.14
CA THR A 126 -24.88 11.11 18.60
C THR A 126 -24.61 12.14 17.51
N GLY A 127 -24.77 13.42 17.82
CA GLY A 127 -24.46 14.54 16.96
C GLY A 127 -23.70 15.67 17.66
N PRO A 128 -23.04 16.58 16.92
CA PRO A 128 -22.13 17.62 17.48
C PRO A 128 -22.85 18.83 18.08
N ILE A 129 -24.11 18.66 18.51
CA ILE A 129 -24.95 19.75 19.05
C ILE A 129 -25.18 19.48 20.53
N ASN A 130 -24.84 20.45 21.39
CA ASN A 130 -25.06 20.38 22.84
C ASN A 130 -24.38 19.21 23.56
N LEU A 131 -23.23 18.70 23.07
CA LEU A 131 -22.43 17.73 23.79
C LEU A 131 -21.69 18.36 24.96
N ASN A 132 -21.50 17.61 26.04
CA ASN A 132 -20.78 18.00 27.24
C ASN A 132 -19.43 17.27 27.42
N CYS A 133 -18.84 16.79 26.32
CA CYS A 133 -17.52 16.19 26.27
C CYS A 133 -16.67 16.88 25.19
N LYS A 134 -15.41 16.50 25.09
CA LYS A 134 -14.51 17.01 24.05
C LYS A 134 -14.92 16.51 22.66
N VAL A 135 -14.98 17.44 21.72
CA VAL A 135 -15.44 17.21 20.35
C VAL A 135 -14.36 17.57 19.35
N VAL A 136 -14.06 16.62 18.46
CA VAL A 136 -13.17 16.82 17.31
C VAL A 136 -13.98 16.69 16.03
N VAL A 137 -13.83 17.65 15.14
CA VAL A 137 -14.55 17.67 13.86
C VAL A 137 -13.54 17.63 12.72
N ASP A 138 -13.82 16.80 11.73
CA ASP A 138 -13.02 16.73 10.51
C ASP A 138 -13.08 18.06 9.74
N GLU A 139 -11.97 18.47 9.15
CA GLU A 139 -11.88 19.73 8.38
C GLU A 139 -12.95 19.82 7.29
N GLU A 140 -13.31 18.69 6.67
CA GLU A 140 -14.30 18.63 5.60
C GLU A 140 -15.73 19.00 6.07
N VAL A 141 -16.07 18.69 7.34
CA VAL A 141 -17.37 19.01 7.91
C VAL A 141 -17.60 20.52 7.95
N LEU A 142 -16.54 21.32 8.09
CA LEU A 142 -16.65 22.77 8.11
C LEU A 142 -17.09 23.36 6.76
N GLY A 143 -16.84 22.66 5.67
CA GLY A 143 -17.31 23.03 4.32
C GLY A 143 -18.73 22.57 4.00
N MET A 144 -19.31 21.71 4.84
CA MET A 144 -20.65 21.15 4.61
C MET A 144 -21.75 22.15 5.00
N LYS A 145 -22.86 22.09 4.27
CA LYS A 145 -24.11 22.83 4.59
C LYS A 145 -25.30 21.90 4.60
N ASN A 146 -26.23 22.19 5.47
CA ASN A 146 -27.52 21.51 5.57
C ASN A 146 -27.36 19.96 5.75
N PHE A 147 -26.40 19.55 6.54
CA PHE A 147 -26.11 18.11 6.75
C PHE A 147 -27.04 17.48 7.79
N CYS A 148 -27.12 16.18 7.76
CA CYS A 148 -27.80 15.35 8.74
C CYS A 148 -26.81 14.88 9.81
N CYS A 149 -27.20 14.89 11.09
CA CYS A 149 -26.43 14.32 12.20
C CYS A 149 -27.35 13.83 13.32
N GLY A 150 -26.83 13.05 14.25
CA GLY A 150 -27.60 12.61 15.42
C GLY A 150 -28.11 13.78 16.26
N ALA A 151 -29.22 13.58 16.96
CA ALA A 151 -29.84 14.59 17.82
C ALA A 151 -29.55 14.39 19.32
N ASN A 152 -28.63 13.48 19.68
CA ASN A 152 -28.36 13.05 21.06
C ASN A 152 -29.62 12.59 21.80
N LYS A 153 -30.56 12.03 21.04
CA LYS A 153 -31.83 11.50 21.49
C LYS A 153 -32.19 10.27 20.66
N GLU A 154 -32.50 9.18 21.34
CA GLU A 154 -32.90 7.92 20.69
C GLU A 154 -34.06 8.14 19.72
N GLY A 155 -33.92 7.61 18.50
CA GLY A 155 -34.92 7.72 17.43
C GLY A 155 -35.03 9.07 16.75
N TYR A 156 -34.04 9.98 16.94
CA TYR A 156 -34.09 11.32 16.35
C TYR A 156 -32.74 11.73 15.72
N HIS A 157 -32.86 12.43 14.59
CA HIS A 157 -31.73 13.10 13.94
C HIS A 157 -32.06 14.57 13.66
N TYR A 158 -31.03 15.38 13.53
CA TYR A 158 -31.13 16.72 12.96
C TYR A 158 -30.92 16.67 11.45
N ILE A 159 -31.71 17.40 10.70
CA ILE A 159 -31.49 17.75 9.30
C ILE A 159 -31.22 19.24 9.19
N ASN A 160 -30.63 19.66 8.08
CA ASN A 160 -30.24 21.06 7.81
C ASN A 160 -29.28 21.64 8.87
N ALA A 161 -28.49 20.78 9.54
CA ALA A 161 -27.45 21.26 10.44
C ALA A 161 -26.35 21.95 9.66
N ASN A 162 -25.77 22.99 10.28
CA ASN A 162 -24.72 23.80 9.70
C ASN A 162 -23.63 24.05 10.75
N VAL A 163 -22.47 24.54 10.35
CA VAL A 163 -21.36 24.85 11.26
C VAL A 163 -21.77 25.81 12.40
N ARG A 164 -22.70 26.73 12.15
CA ARG A 164 -23.25 27.65 13.15
C ARG A 164 -24.01 26.95 14.29
N ASP A 165 -24.49 25.73 14.04
CA ASP A 165 -25.36 25.00 14.97
C ASP A 165 -24.54 24.03 15.85
N ILE A 166 -23.27 23.72 15.49
CA ILE A 166 -22.42 22.73 16.15
C ILE A 166 -21.41 23.39 17.08
N LYS A 167 -20.97 22.63 18.09
CA LYS A 167 -19.88 23.00 18.98
C LYS A 167 -18.75 21.98 18.85
N TYR A 168 -17.53 22.47 18.71
CA TYR A 168 -16.33 21.65 18.65
C TYR A 168 -15.17 22.31 19.38
N ASP A 169 -14.21 21.52 19.84
CA ASP A 169 -13.00 21.97 20.53
C ASP A 169 -11.80 21.96 19.61
N ILE A 170 -11.74 20.98 18.68
CA ILE A 170 -10.63 20.79 17.75
C ILE A 170 -11.18 20.55 16.34
N VAL A 171 -10.48 21.10 15.35
CA VAL A 171 -10.65 20.80 13.92
C VAL A 171 -9.36 20.18 13.42
N ALA A 172 -9.45 19.03 12.75
CA ALA A 172 -8.28 18.34 12.20
C ALA A 172 -8.68 17.43 11.02
N ASP A 173 -7.73 17.14 10.16
CA ASP A 173 -7.88 16.06 9.17
C ASP A 173 -7.79 14.69 9.91
N ILE A 174 -8.93 14.03 10.03
CA ILE A 174 -9.09 12.76 10.76
C ILE A 174 -9.80 11.69 9.92
N SER A 175 -9.93 11.89 8.63
CA SER A 175 -10.58 10.96 7.71
C SER A 175 -9.62 10.40 6.66
N ASN A 176 -9.93 9.22 6.12
CA ASN A 176 -9.22 8.64 5.01
C ASN A 176 -9.64 9.29 3.69
N VAL A 177 -8.69 9.39 2.76
CA VAL A 177 -8.93 9.86 1.39
C VAL A 177 -9.75 8.82 0.62
N LEU A 178 -10.65 9.28 -0.25
CA LEU A 178 -11.42 8.46 -1.18
C LEU A 178 -10.90 8.59 -2.62
N GLU A 179 -11.18 7.58 -3.42
CA GLU A 179 -10.94 7.61 -4.86
C GLU A 179 -11.66 8.80 -5.50
N GLY A 180 -10.94 9.60 -6.28
CA GLY A 180 -11.49 10.79 -6.93
C GLY A 180 -11.47 12.08 -6.11
N ASP A 181 -10.98 12.05 -4.88
CA ASP A 181 -10.75 13.26 -4.09
C ASP A 181 -9.77 14.21 -4.78
N ILE A 182 -9.81 15.48 -4.40
CA ILE A 182 -8.97 16.51 -5.00
C ILE A 182 -7.62 16.58 -4.30
N CYS A 183 -6.55 16.50 -5.09
CA CYS A 183 -5.18 16.64 -4.61
C CYS A 183 -4.95 17.98 -3.91
N PRO A 184 -4.42 17.98 -2.68
CA PRO A 184 -4.18 19.21 -1.93
C PRO A 184 -3.07 20.08 -2.52
N HIS A 185 -2.18 19.50 -3.36
CA HIS A 185 -1.05 20.20 -3.97
C HIS A 185 -1.41 20.88 -5.30
N CYS A 186 -2.04 20.16 -6.22
CA CYS A 186 -2.21 20.66 -7.60
C CYS A 186 -3.67 20.75 -8.05
N GLY A 187 -4.63 20.23 -7.28
CA GLY A 187 -6.03 20.16 -7.67
C GLY A 187 -6.35 19.07 -8.71
N GLY A 188 -5.45 18.13 -8.96
CA GLY A 188 -5.72 16.90 -9.72
C GLY A 188 -6.59 15.93 -8.94
N ASN A 189 -6.89 14.76 -9.52
CA ASN A 189 -7.65 13.73 -8.83
C ASN A 189 -6.71 12.77 -8.09
N LEU A 190 -7.11 12.36 -6.90
CA LEU A 190 -6.42 11.33 -6.15
C LEU A 190 -6.97 9.95 -6.54
N TYR A 191 -6.07 8.96 -6.62
CA TYR A 191 -6.43 7.57 -6.86
C TYR A 191 -5.69 6.66 -5.89
N LEU A 192 -6.29 5.50 -5.63
CA LEU A 192 -5.79 4.55 -4.64
C LEU A 192 -5.03 3.42 -5.33
N LYS A 193 -3.89 3.05 -4.76
CA LYS A 193 -3.11 1.87 -5.15
C LYS A 193 -2.66 1.13 -3.91
N LYS A 194 -2.30 -0.13 -4.10
CA LYS A 194 -1.59 -0.89 -3.07
C LYS A 194 -0.10 -0.91 -3.36
N GLY A 195 0.70 -1.06 -2.31
CA GLY A 195 2.15 -1.13 -2.40
C GLY A 195 2.75 -2.14 -1.45
N ILE A 196 3.96 -2.58 -1.81
CA ILE A 196 4.84 -3.34 -0.94
C ILE A 196 5.99 -2.41 -0.55
N GLU A 197 6.17 -2.14 0.73
CA GLU A 197 7.32 -1.37 1.21
C GLU A 197 8.61 -2.15 0.99
N VAL A 198 9.45 -1.69 0.08
CA VAL A 198 10.73 -2.32 -0.25
C VAL A 198 11.92 -1.71 0.49
N GLY A 199 11.75 -0.52 1.00
CA GLY A 199 12.76 0.17 1.81
C GLY A 199 12.21 1.39 2.51
N ASN A 200 12.92 1.86 3.53
CA ASN A 200 12.56 3.06 4.28
C ASN A 200 13.79 3.85 4.71
N LEU A 201 13.54 5.12 4.99
CA LEU A 201 14.53 6.07 5.48
C LEU A 201 13.91 6.84 6.65
N PHE A 202 14.61 6.89 7.77
CA PHE A 202 14.20 7.66 8.93
C PHE A 202 15.21 8.76 9.25
N LYS A 203 14.75 9.98 9.38
CA LYS A 203 15.52 11.12 9.91
C LYS A 203 15.38 11.11 11.44
N LEU A 204 16.31 10.47 12.12
CA LEU A 204 16.27 10.28 13.58
C LEU A 204 16.67 11.54 14.36
N GLY A 205 17.36 12.48 13.72
CA GLY A 205 17.88 13.70 14.35
C GLY A 205 18.88 13.37 15.46
N THR A 206 18.79 14.08 16.57
CA THR A 206 19.71 13.91 17.73
C THR A 206 19.12 13.03 18.85
N LYS A 207 17.89 12.53 18.70
CA LYS A 207 17.12 11.83 19.72
C LYS A 207 17.88 10.70 20.44
N TYR A 208 18.62 9.89 19.69
CA TYR A 208 19.40 8.79 20.24
C TYR A 208 20.80 9.23 20.63
N ALA A 209 21.44 10.08 19.84
CA ALA A 209 22.79 10.57 20.10
C ALA A 209 22.87 11.34 21.41
N GLU A 210 21.91 12.20 21.74
CA GLU A 210 21.82 12.92 23.01
C GLU A 210 21.76 11.95 24.22
N LYS A 211 20.91 10.91 24.11
CA LYS A 211 20.77 9.93 25.20
C LYS A 211 21.99 9.02 25.38
N LEU A 212 22.75 8.80 24.30
CA LEU A 212 23.96 7.98 24.32
C LEU A 212 25.23 8.82 24.60
N GLY A 213 25.11 10.14 24.68
CA GLY A 213 26.26 11.04 24.83
C GLY A 213 27.18 11.00 23.59
N LEU A 214 26.63 10.74 22.38
CA LEU A 214 27.39 10.65 21.16
C LEU A 214 27.58 12.02 20.55
N THR A 215 28.83 12.54 20.67
CA THR A 215 29.23 13.86 20.20
C THR A 215 30.46 13.80 19.32
N TYR A 216 30.73 14.87 18.57
CA TYR A 216 31.95 15.10 17.80
C TYR A 216 32.41 16.55 17.97
N LEU A 217 33.68 16.83 17.67
CA LEU A 217 34.19 18.19 17.63
C LEU A 217 34.09 18.73 16.21
N ASP A 218 33.41 19.87 16.04
CA ASP A 218 33.37 20.58 14.75
C ASP A 218 34.72 21.24 14.41
N GLU A 219 34.79 21.85 13.23
CA GLU A 219 35.99 22.58 12.75
C GLU A 219 36.49 23.70 13.68
N ASN A 220 35.66 24.16 14.59
CA ASN A 220 35.99 25.15 15.60
C ASN A 220 36.32 24.53 16.97
N ASN A 221 36.53 23.23 17.05
CA ASN A 221 36.70 22.47 18.28
C ASN A 221 35.53 22.60 19.27
N LYS A 222 34.31 22.86 18.79
CA LYS A 222 33.13 22.90 19.58
C LYS A 222 32.42 21.56 19.54
N GLU A 223 32.03 21.05 20.70
CA GLU A 223 31.29 19.82 20.83
C GLU A 223 29.89 19.95 20.22
N GLN A 224 29.51 19.02 19.33
CA GLN A 224 28.24 18.93 18.64
C GLN A 224 27.66 17.54 18.81
N VAL A 225 26.34 17.46 18.97
CA VAL A 225 25.63 16.18 19.01
C VAL A 225 25.48 15.61 17.59
N VAL A 226 25.73 14.32 17.42
CA VAL A 226 25.63 13.64 16.13
C VAL A 226 24.18 13.58 15.64
N THR A 227 23.92 13.98 14.40
CA THR A 227 22.64 13.77 13.73
C THR A 227 22.63 12.40 13.07
N MET A 228 21.59 11.62 13.33
CA MET A 228 21.47 10.23 12.88
C MET A 228 20.38 10.06 11.83
N GLY A 229 20.59 9.12 10.93
CA GLY A 229 19.59 8.57 10.02
C GLY A 229 19.58 7.05 10.11
N SER A 230 18.47 6.43 9.73
CA SER A 230 18.36 4.97 9.57
C SER A 230 17.88 4.67 8.15
N TYR A 231 18.47 3.67 7.53
CA TYR A 231 18.19 3.28 6.15
C TYR A 231 17.94 1.78 6.12
N GLY A 232 16.74 1.39 5.69
CA GLY A 232 16.33 0.00 5.63
C GLY A 232 16.05 -0.42 4.19
N ILE A 233 16.50 -1.63 3.82
CA ILE A 233 16.19 -2.28 2.53
C ILE A 233 15.78 -3.72 2.81
N GLY A 234 14.58 -4.10 2.37
CA GLY A 234 14.06 -5.44 2.47
C GLY A 234 14.49 -6.31 1.29
N VAL A 235 15.71 -6.90 1.32
CA VAL A 235 16.25 -7.66 0.19
C VAL A 235 15.30 -8.78 -0.28
N GLY A 236 14.79 -9.60 0.64
CA GLY A 236 13.81 -10.66 0.30
C GLY A 236 12.48 -10.10 -0.22
N ARG A 237 12.07 -8.95 0.32
CA ARG A 237 10.84 -8.27 -0.10
C ARG A 237 10.98 -7.64 -1.50
N ILE A 238 12.16 -7.09 -1.84
CA ILE A 238 12.47 -6.65 -3.21
C ILE A 238 12.37 -7.81 -4.18
N MET A 239 12.95 -8.97 -3.84
CA MET A 239 12.87 -10.15 -4.69
C MET A 239 11.42 -10.58 -4.93
N ALA A 240 10.59 -10.63 -3.89
CA ALA A 240 9.17 -10.92 -4.00
C ALA A 240 8.42 -9.88 -4.87
N ALA A 241 8.72 -8.60 -4.70
CA ALA A 241 8.13 -7.52 -5.50
C ALA A 241 8.52 -7.62 -6.98
N VAL A 242 9.77 -7.99 -7.28
CA VAL A 242 10.20 -8.21 -8.67
C VAL A 242 9.45 -9.39 -9.30
N VAL A 243 9.30 -10.51 -8.59
CA VAL A 243 8.51 -11.67 -9.07
C VAL A 243 7.07 -11.28 -9.33
N GLU A 244 6.47 -10.50 -8.41
CA GLU A 244 5.10 -10.02 -8.54
C GLU A 244 4.89 -9.08 -9.73
N GLN A 245 5.89 -8.28 -10.07
CA GLN A 245 5.83 -7.35 -11.20
C GLN A 245 6.26 -7.96 -12.53
N ASN A 246 6.90 -9.14 -12.52
CA ASN A 246 7.45 -9.80 -13.68
C ASN A 246 6.98 -11.25 -13.78
N ASN A 247 5.76 -11.44 -14.22
CA ASN A 247 5.16 -12.76 -14.44
C ASN A 247 4.13 -12.70 -15.60
N ASP A 248 3.75 -13.88 -16.07
CA ASP A 248 2.65 -14.08 -17.01
C ASP A 248 1.83 -15.33 -16.61
N GLU A 249 0.87 -15.72 -17.44
CA GLU A 249 0.03 -16.92 -17.21
C GLU A 249 0.80 -18.25 -17.17
N HIS A 250 2.08 -18.27 -17.60
CA HIS A 250 2.94 -19.45 -17.62
C HIS A 250 3.86 -19.52 -16.40
N GLY A 251 4.12 -18.42 -15.73
CA GLY A 251 4.98 -18.37 -14.54
C GLY A 251 5.81 -17.11 -14.40
N ILE A 252 6.91 -17.21 -13.67
CA ILE A 252 7.83 -16.11 -13.40
C ILE A 252 8.60 -15.71 -14.67
N ILE A 253 8.94 -14.42 -14.77
CA ILE A 253 9.85 -13.87 -15.76
C ILE A 253 11.00 -13.19 -14.99
N PHE A 254 12.03 -13.93 -14.61
CA PHE A 254 13.14 -13.32 -13.89
C PHE A 254 13.94 -12.38 -14.79
N PRO A 255 14.13 -11.11 -14.36
CA PRO A 255 15.19 -10.28 -14.91
C PRO A 255 16.56 -10.96 -14.72
N GLU A 256 17.42 -10.90 -15.71
CA GLU A 256 18.74 -11.58 -15.67
C GLU A 256 19.58 -11.20 -14.43
N ALA A 257 19.48 -9.93 -13.99
CA ALA A 257 20.25 -9.42 -12.85
C ALA A 257 19.95 -10.09 -11.50
N ILE A 258 18.80 -10.75 -11.34
CA ILE A 258 18.38 -11.41 -10.08
C ILE A 258 17.94 -12.85 -10.27
N ALA A 259 18.03 -13.37 -11.49
CA ALA A 259 17.70 -14.76 -11.77
C ALA A 259 18.63 -15.70 -10.98
N PRO A 260 18.09 -16.77 -10.35
CA PRO A 260 18.93 -17.72 -9.62
C PRO A 260 19.89 -18.49 -10.54
N TYR A 261 19.52 -18.63 -11.81
CA TYR A 261 20.34 -19.16 -12.89
C TYR A 261 20.11 -18.32 -14.14
N LYS A 262 21.15 -18.10 -14.93
CA LYS A 262 21.03 -17.41 -16.22
C LYS A 262 20.42 -18.32 -17.29
N VAL A 263 20.76 -19.60 -17.27
CA VAL A 263 20.42 -20.59 -18.31
C VAL A 263 19.82 -21.85 -17.69
N ASP A 264 18.74 -22.35 -18.30
CA ASP A 264 18.18 -23.66 -18.04
C ASP A 264 18.43 -24.59 -19.24
N ILE A 265 19.24 -25.62 -19.07
CA ILE A 265 19.52 -26.67 -20.10
C ILE A 265 18.56 -27.83 -19.89
N VAL A 266 17.71 -28.08 -20.88
CA VAL A 266 16.70 -29.14 -20.85
C VAL A 266 17.10 -30.31 -21.81
N ILE A 267 17.33 -31.49 -21.28
CA ILE A 267 17.54 -32.70 -22.06
C ILE A 267 16.19 -33.31 -22.45
N VAL A 268 15.91 -33.43 -23.76
CA VAL A 268 14.62 -33.95 -24.25
C VAL A 268 14.46 -35.42 -24.00
N ASN A 269 15.52 -36.23 -24.21
CA ASN A 269 15.49 -37.68 -24.07
C ASN A 269 16.73 -38.18 -23.33
N MET A 270 16.56 -38.60 -22.10
CA MET A 270 17.62 -39.10 -21.23
C MET A 270 18.20 -40.48 -21.70
N LYS A 271 17.57 -41.12 -22.66
CA LYS A 271 18.04 -42.39 -23.25
C LYS A 271 18.90 -42.21 -24.51
N ASP A 272 19.00 -40.96 -24.98
CA ASP A 272 19.81 -40.56 -26.12
C ASP A 272 21.19 -40.09 -25.63
N GLU A 273 22.21 -40.90 -25.78
CA GLU A 273 23.57 -40.64 -25.29
C GLU A 273 24.12 -39.32 -25.87
N ALA A 274 23.86 -39.02 -27.16
CA ALA A 274 24.33 -37.77 -27.77
C ALA A 274 23.73 -36.53 -27.14
N GLN A 275 22.45 -36.58 -26.75
CA GLN A 275 21.80 -35.46 -26.02
C GLN A 275 22.40 -35.30 -24.62
N VAL A 276 22.59 -36.39 -23.89
CA VAL A 276 23.15 -36.36 -22.53
C VAL A 276 24.60 -35.86 -22.55
N GLU A 277 25.44 -36.37 -23.46
CA GLU A 277 26.84 -35.94 -23.60
C GLU A 277 26.94 -34.42 -23.95
N LEU A 278 26.16 -33.97 -24.92
CA LEU A 278 26.16 -32.58 -25.33
C LEU A 278 25.67 -31.61 -24.18
N ALA A 279 24.60 -32.01 -23.50
CA ALA A 279 24.05 -31.22 -22.41
C ALA A 279 25.04 -31.09 -21.23
N ASN A 280 25.67 -32.19 -20.84
CA ASN A 280 26.71 -32.18 -19.79
C ASN A 280 27.92 -31.34 -20.21
N LYS A 281 28.36 -31.44 -21.46
CA LYS A 281 29.43 -30.60 -21.99
C LYS A 281 29.09 -29.11 -21.92
N LEU A 282 27.90 -28.73 -22.39
CA LEU A 282 27.42 -27.35 -22.31
C LEU A 282 27.33 -26.84 -20.88
N TYR A 283 26.82 -27.68 -19.98
CA TYR A 283 26.75 -27.34 -18.55
C TYR A 283 28.14 -27.06 -17.99
N ASP A 284 29.12 -27.95 -18.26
CA ASP A 284 30.49 -27.78 -17.80
C ASP A 284 31.18 -26.56 -18.41
N ASP A 285 31.00 -26.34 -19.71
CA ASP A 285 31.67 -25.24 -20.43
C ASP A 285 31.10 -23.88 -20.01
N LEU A 286 29.78 -23.74 -19.88
CA LEU A 286 29.13 -22.52 -19.37
C LEU A 286 29.47 -22.24 -17.90
N THR A 287 29.47 -23.28 -17.05
CA THR A 287 29.87 -23.15 -15.64
C THR A 287 31.33 -22.70 -15.51
N LYS A 288 32.25 -23.28 -16.31
CA LYS A 288 33.66 -22.82 -16.35
C LYS A 288 33.82 -21.38 -16.82
N ALA A 289 32.93 -20.92 -17.70
CA ALA A 289 32.88 -19.53 -18.16
C ALA A 289 32.24 -18.57 -17.13
N GLY A 290 31.79 -19.08 -15.98
CA GLY A 290 31.20 -18.27 -14.91
C GLY A 290 29.70 -18.01 -15.09
N VAL A 291 29.01 -18.71 -15.99
CA VAL A 291 27.57 -18.63 -16.19
C VAL A 291 26.88 -19.54 -15.19
N GLU A 292 25.87 -19.05 -14.49
CA GLU A 292 25.04 -19.86 -13.61
C GLU A 292 24.01 -20.66 -14.43
N VAL A 293 24.12 -22.00 -14.37
CA VAL A 293 23.36 -22.92 -15.22
C VAL A 293 22.58 -23.93 -14.38
N MET A 294 21.33 -24.11 -14.71
CA MET A 294 20.50 -25.24 -14.27
C MET A 294 20.46 -26.30 -15.35
N LEU A 295 20.53 -27.57 -14.97
CA LEU A 295 20.41 -28.71 -15.89
C LEU A 295 19.22 -29.57 -15.49
N ASP A 296 18.23 -29.70 -16.38
CA ASP A 296 17.09 -30.60 -16.21
C ASP A 296 17.41 -31.98 -16.83
N ASP A 297 17.98 -32.84 -16.01
CA ASP A 297 18.34 -34.24 -16.32
C ASP A 297 17.28 -35.28 -15.88
N ARG A 298 16.08 -34.85 -15.53
CA ARG A 298 14.98 -35.72 -15.10
C ARG A 298 14.49 -36.58 -16.29
N ASP A 299 14.21 -37.88 -16.05
CA ASP A 299 13.57 -38.75 -17.06
C ASP A 299 12.05 -38.49 -17.11
N LEU A 300 11.67 -37.29 -17.63
CA LEU A 300 10.29 -36.83 -17.81
C LEU A 300 10.02 -36.47 -19.28
N ARG A 301 8.74 -36.40 -19.65
CA ARG A 301 8.34 -35.93 -20.98
C ARG A 301 8.76 -34.49 -21.20
N ALA A 302 9.29 -34.15 -22.37
CA ALA A 302 9.74 -32.78 -22.72
C ALA A 302 8.72 -31.70 -22.43
N GLY A 303 7.43 -31.94 -22.72
CA GLY A 303 6.37 -30.95 -22.43
C GLY A 303 6.16 -30.66 -20.94
N VAL A 304 6.50 -31.57 -20.02
CA VAL A 304 6.49 -31.31 -18.57
C VAL A 304 7.67 -30.45 -18.21
N LYS A 305 8.88 -30.78 -18.66
CA LYS A 305 10.10 -29.99 -18.44
C LYS A 305 9.94 -28.54 -18.95
N PHE A 306 9.35 -28.36 -20.14
CA PHE A 306 9.13 -27.02 -20.71
C PHE A 306 8.17 -26.18 -19.87
N LYS A 307 7.09 -26.78 -19.35
CA LYS A 307 6.16 -26.08 -18.45
C LYS A 307 6.82 -25.73 -17.12
N ASP A 308 7.63 -26.61 -16.57
CA ASP A 308 8.38 -26.35 -15.36
C ASP A 308 9.41 -25.23 -15.56
N ALA A 309 10.11 -25.22 -16.71
CA ALA A 309 11.06 -24.17 -17.08
C ALA A 309 10.38 -22.81 -17.22
N ASP A 310 9.20 -22.74 -17.87
CA ASP A 310 8.41 -21.51 -17.99
C ASP A 310 7.88 -21.06 -16.61
N LEU A 311 7.46 -22.01 -15.74
CA LEU A 311 6.99 -21.70 -14.40
C LEU A 311 8.11 -21.12 -13.51
N VAL A 312 9.31 -21.72 -13.55
CA VAL A 312 10.49 -21.25 -12.81
C VAL A 312 10.98 -19.92 -13.34
N GLY A 313 10.90 -19.71 -14.66
CA GLY A 313 11.13 -18.40 -15.28
C GLY A 313 12.59 -18.00 -15.46
N ILE A 314 13.51 -18.97 -15.65
CA ILE A 314 14.91 -18.71 -15.98
C ILE A 314 15.00 -17.94 -17.31
N PRO A 315 15.85 -16.88 -17.42
CA PRO A 315 15.88 -16.01 -18.60
C PRO A 315 16.09 -16.70 -19.93
N TYR A 316 16.97 -17.69 -19.96
CA TYR A 316 17.32 -18.41 -21.19
C TYR A 316 17.12 -19.91 -21.05
N ARG A 317 16.41 -20.51 -22.00
CA ARG A 317 16.24 -21.97 -22.08
C ARG A 317 16.98 -22.51 -23.29
N VAL A 318 17.82 -23.52 -23.05
CA VAL A 318 18.56 -24.27 -24.07
C VAL A 318 18.00 -25.70 -24.11
N VAL A 319 17.41 -26.10 -25.21
CA VAL A 319 16.83 -27.44 -25.37
C VAL A 319 17.76 -28.29 -26.19
N VAL A 320 18.29 -29.37 -25.58
CA VAL A 320 19.14 -30.34 -26.24
C VAL A 320 18.26 -31.47 -26.77
N GLY A 321 17.99 -31.42 -28.07
CA GLY A 321 17.08 -32.32 -28.78
C GLY A 321 17.73 -33.04 -29.96
N ARG A 322 16.98 -33.15 -31.05
CA ARG A 322 17.39 -33.94 -32.25
C ARG A 322 18.65 -33.44 -32.95
N GLY A 323 19.00 -32.17 -32.79
CA GLY A 323 20.21 -31.55 -33.36
C GLY A 323 21.49 -31.86 -32.59
N ALA A 324 21.43 -32.59 -31.48
CA ALA A 324 22.56 -32.80 -30.56
C ALA A 324 23.80 -33.42 -31.27
N SER A 325 23.62 -34.44 -32.12
CA SER A 325 24.69 -35.05 -32.88
C SER A 325 25.39 -34.11 -33.88
N GLN A 326 24.75 -32.99 -34.22
CA GLN A 326 25.30 -31.97 -35.12
C GLN A 326 25.79 -30.71 -34.36
N GLY A 327 25.77 -30.73 -33.03
CA GLY A 327 26.12 -29.57 -32.21
C GLY A 327 25.13 -28.41 -32.31
N VAL A 328 23.84 -28.69 -32.58
CA VAL A 328 22.78 -27.72 -32.71
C VAL A 328 21.77 -27.91 -31.58
N VAL A 329 21.36 -26.81 -30.94
CA VAL A 329 20.39 -26.76 -29.84
C VAL A 329 19.32 -25.74 -30.14
N GLU A 330 18.15 -25.88 -29.51
CA GLU A 330 17.11 -24.82 -29.56
C GLU A 330 17.37 -23.84 -28.43
N PHE A 331 17.41 -22.53 -28.74
CA PHE A 331 17.57 -21.45 -27.79
C PHE A 331 16.30 -20.61 -27.73
N LYS A 332 15.80 -20.37 -26.53
CA LYS A 332 14.61 -19.52 -26.28
C LYS A 332 14.89 -18.53 -25.15
N GLU A 333 14.50 -17.27 -25.35
CA GLU A 333 14.39 -16.27 -24.30
C GLU A 333 13.03 -16.42 -23.62
N ARG A 334 12.95 -16.34 -22.28
CA ARG A 334 11.70 -16.51 -21.51
C ARG A 334 10.60 -15.51 -21.94
N THR A 335 10.99 -14.32 -22.35
CA THR A 335 10.09 -13.24 -22.79
C THR A 335 9.61 -13.37 -24.23
N LYS A 336 10.12 -14.34 -25.00
CA LYS A 336 9.78 -14.53 -26.41
C LYS A 336 9.06 -15.86 -26.63
N ASP A 337 8.07 -15.87 -27.50
CA ASP A 337 7.37 -17.10 -27.92
C ASP A 337 8.20 -17.95 -28.86
N GLU A 338 9.03 -17.32 -29.66
CA GLU A 338 9.86 -17.97 -30.68
C GLU A 338 11.15 -18.54 -30.08
N HIS A 339 11.58 -19.66 -30.61
CA HIS A 339 12.90 -20.24 -30.40
C HIS A 339 13.69 -20.24 -31.70
N ILE A 340 15.00 -20.31 -31.59
CA ILE A 340 15.93 -20.43 -32.73
C ILE A 340 16.82 -21.64 -32.56
N ASP A 341 17.12 -22.32 -33.70
CA ASP A 341 18.19 -23.33 -33.73
C ASP A 341 19.54 -22.59 -33.82
N ILE A 342 20.44 -22.91 -32.92
CA ILE A 342 21.75 -22.26 -32.79
C ILE A 342 22.86 -23.28 -32.60
N ASN A 343 24.04 -23.05 -33.21
CA ASN A 343 25.21 -23.85 -32.95
C ASN A 343 25.80 -23.58 -31.57
N ILE A 344 26.38 -24.57 -30.93
CA ILE A 344 26.95 -24.47 -29.58
C ILE A 344 28.04 -23.41 -29.46
N ASP A 345 28.85 -23.18 -30.51
CA ASP A 345 29.89 -22.14 -30.46
C ASP A 345 29.26 -20.73 -30.43
N GLU A 346 28.25 -20.51 -31.25
CA GLU A 346 27.49 -19.27 -31.28
C GLU A 346 26.68 -19.07 -29.98
N LEU A 347 26.12 -20.14 -29.42
CA LEU A 347 25.42 -20.11 -28.12
C LEU A 347 26.38 -19.69 -26.99
N MET A 348 27.59 -20.26 -26.97
CA MET A 348 28.62 -19.91 -25.99
C MET A 348 28.95 -18.42 -26.04
N ASP A 349 29.21 -17.87 -27.23
CA ASP A 349 29.48 -16.42 -27.41
C ASP A 349 28.32 -15.57 -26.93
N LYS A 350 27.08 -15.97 -27.23
CA LYS A 350 25.86 -15.24 -26.82
C LYS A 350 25.64 -15.21 -25.31
N LEU A 351 26.00 -16.26 -24.58
CA LEU A 351 25.72 -16.38 -23.14
C LEU A 351 26.87 -15.90 -22.26
N THR A 352 28.09 -15.76 -22.79
CA THR A 352 29.29 -15.34 -22.04
C THR A 352 29.63 -13.86 -22.20
N HIS A 353 29.00 -13.19 -23.13
CA HIS A 353 29.14 -11.75 -23.41
C HIS A 353 27.79 -11.03 -23.23
#